data_d566521f6291b7f8f864d62eea490956
#
_entry.id   d566521f6291b7f8f864d62eea490956
#
_cell.length_a   1.000
_cell.length_b   1.000
_cell.length_c   1.000
_cell.angle_alpha   90.00
_cell.angle_beta   90.00
_cell.angle_gamma   90.00
#
_symmetry.space_group_name_H-M   'P 1'
#
loop_
_entity.id
_entity.type
_entity.pdbx_description
1 polymer ?
#
loop_
_entity_poly.entity_id
_entity_poly.type
_entity_poly.pdbx_seq_one_letter_code
_entity_poly.pdbx_strand_id
1 'polypeptide(L)'
;MPRTFTLFTGQWADLPLEEVCRLARDFGYDGLELACWGDHFEVDKALSDPGYLDGRRALLDKYGLKCWAVSNHLVGQAVCDAIIDERHQAIVPEAVWGDGDPEGVRQRAAERMKDTARAAAAFGVNTVIGFTGSAIWHLVAMFPPASEAMIERGYQDFADRWNPILDVFDAEGVRFAHEVHPSEIAYDYWTTARALEAVGRRPAFGLNFDPSHFVWQDLDPVGFLWDFRDRIYHVDCKEARKRLDGRNGRLGSHLPWGDPRRGWDFVSAGHGDVPWEDVFRMLRSIDYQGPVSVEWEDAGMDRLQGAPEALTRLKAFDFEPPSASFDAAFNS
;
A
#
# COMPACT_ATOMS: atom_id res chain seq x y z
N MET A 1 -20.24 -13.85 0.95
CA MET A 1 -20.58 -12.51 1.49
C MET A 1 -19.87 -11.47 0.65
N PRO A 2 -20.46 -10.32 0.37
CA PRO A 2 -19.81 -9.24 -0.34
C PRO A 2 -18.55 -8.82 0.40
N ARG A 3 -17.54 -8.34 -0.34
CA ARG A 3 -16.27 -7.85 0.24
C ARG A 3 -16.49 -6.56 0.99
N THR A 4 -15.62 -6.32 1.95
CA THR A 4 -15.50 -5.04 2.64
C THR A 4 -14.67 -4.07 1.80
N PHE A 5 -15.19 -2.87 1.57
CA PHE A 5 -14.50 -1.81 0.84
C PHE A 5 -14.12 -0.68 1.78
N THR A 6 -12.83 -0.36 1.85
CA THR A 6 -12.30 0.74 2.63
C THR A 6 -11.78 1.87 1.72
N LEU A 7 -11.71 3.07 2.26
CA LEU A 7 -11.04 4.19 1.61
C LEU A 7 -9.71 4.42 2.30
N PHE A 8 -8.61 4.41 1.55
CA PHE A 8 -7.32 4.83 2.07
C PHE A 8 -7.29 6.34 2.25
N THR A 9 -6.90 6.78 3.44
CA THR A 9 -6.99 8.20 3.82
C THR A 9 -5.75 9.03 3.47
N GLY A 10 -4.72 8.41 2.88
CA GLY A 10 -3.45 9.06 2.58
C GLY A 10 -3.57 10.29 1.68
N GLN A 11 -4.38 10.20 0.63
CA GLN A 11 -4.64 11.28 -0.33
C GLN A 11 -5.65 12.31 0.19
N TRP A 12 -6.15 12.13 1.41
CA TRP A 12 -7.13 12.99 2.08
C TRP A 12 -6.56 13.69 3.31
N ALA A 13 -5.23 13.59 3.54
CA ALA A 13 -4.57 14.10 4.74
C ALA A 13 -4.54 15.65 4.85
N ASP A 14 -5.02 16.35 3.85
CA ASP A 14 -5.32 17.79 3.86
C ASP A 14 -6.64 18.12 4.57
N LEU A 15 -7.49 17.10 4.84
CA LEU A 15 -8.74 17.24 5.56
C LEU A 15 -8.63 16.65 6.98
N PRO A 16 -9.36 17.18 7.96
CA PRO A 16 -9.50 16.53 9.26
C PRO A 16 -10.12 15.12 9.11
N LEU A 17 -9.69 14.16 9.95
CA LEU A 17 -10.22 12.80 9.90
C LEU A 17 -11.76 12.74 10.01
N GLU A 18 -12.37 13.59 10.82
CA GLU A 18 -13.83 13.63 10.96
C GLU A 18 -14.53 13.93 9.63
N GLU A 19 -13.96 14.83 8.83
CA GLU A 19 -14.52 15.15 7.51
C GLU A 19 -14.35 13.96 6.54
N VAL A 20 -13.21 13.27 6.60
CA VAL A 20 -12.98 12.05 5.79
C VAL A 20 -13.95 10.94 6.20
N CYS A 21 -14.20 10.76 7.49
CA CYS A 21 -15.22 9.81 7.98
C CYS A 21 -16.62 10.13 7.44
N ARG A 22 -16.99 11.41 7.45
CA ARG A 22 -18.27 11.85 6.90
C ARG A 22 -18.39 11.54 5.41
N LEU A 23 -17.35 11.89 4.64
CA LEU A 23 -17.30 11.64 3.20
C LEU A 23 -17.32 10.14 2.87
N ALA A 24 -16.51 9.34 3.54
CA ALA A 24 -16.45 7.89 3.31
C ALA A 24 -17.81 7.22 3.57
N ARG A 25 -18.49 7.59 4.66
CA ARG A 25 -19.87 7.13 4.92
C ARG A 25 -20.83 7.55 3.81
N ASP A 26 -20.80 8.84 3.40
CA ASP A 26 -21.70 9.38 2.38
C ASP A 26 -21.45 8.73 1.00
N PHE A 27 -20.22 8.33 0.72
CA PHE A 27 -19.84 7.58 -0.48
C PHE A 27 -20.24 6.08 -0.42
N GLY A 28 -20.50 5.54 0.78
CA GLY A 28 -20.91 4.15 0.98
C GLY A 28 -19.77 3.17 1.18
N TYR A 29 -18.62 3.63 1.69
CA TYR A 29 -17.53 2.78 2.17
C TYR A 29 -17.89 2.13 3.50
N ASP A 30 -17.34 0.92 3.74
CA ASP A 30 -17.53 0.17 4.98
C ASP A 30 -16.56 0.61 6.08
N GLY A 31 -15.49 1.28 5.70
CA GLY A 31 -14.47 1.74 6.63
C GLY A 31 -13.33 2.51 5.99
N LEU A 32 -12.27 2.69 6.77
CA LEU A 32 -11.07 3.41 6.39
C LEU A 32 -9.83 2.57 6.59
N GLU A 33 -8.85 2.77 5.74
CA GLU A 33 -7.45 2.50 5.97
C GLU A 33 -6.79 3.81 6.40
N LEU A 34 -6.29 3.87 7.63
CA LEU A 34 -5.85 5.13 8.22
C LEU A 34 -4.37 5.40 7.93
N ALA A 35 -4.09 6.54 7.32
CA ALA A 35 -2.73 7.02 7.10
C ALA A 35 -2.10 7.50 8.42
N CYS A 36 -0.82 7.15 8.65
CA CYS A 36 -0.03 7.62 9.80
C CYS A 36 0.54 9.03 9.58
N TRP A 37 -0.16 9.86 8.82
CA TRP A 37 0.16 11.28 8.59
C TRP A 37 -1.11 12.12 8.53
N GLY A 38 -0.94 13.44 8.54
CA GLY A 38 -2.04 14.35 8.83
C GLY A 38 -2.50 14.18 10.28
N ASP A 39 -3.78 14.36 10.56
CA ASP A 39 -4.36 14.05 11.87
C ASP A 39 -5.07 12.69 11.90
N HIS A 40 -4.82 11.81 10.91
CA HIS A 40 -5.59 10.60 10.74
C HIS A 40 -5.21 9.52 11.76
N PHE A 41 -3.93 9.16 11.85
CA PHE A 41 -3.43 8.23 12.86
C PHE A 41 -2.02 8.64 13.33
N GLU A 42 -1.95 9.35 14.45
CA GLU A 42 -0.70 9.86 14.99
C GLU A 42 -0.08 8.83 15.96
N VAL A 43 0.97 8.17 15.50
CA VAL A 43 1.64 7.07 16.21
C VAL A 43 2.09 7.49 17.62
N ASP A 44 2.66 8.70 17.78
CA ASP A 44 3.10 9.18 19.08
C ASP A 44 1.95 9.33 20.08
N LYS A 45 0.83 9.91 19.62
CA LYS A 45 -0.36 10.06 20.48
C LYS A 45 -0.99 8.72 20.78
N ALA A 46 -0.99 7.79 19.83
CA ALA A 46 -1.51 6.44 20.05
C ALA A 46 -0.80 5.70 21.17
N LEU A 47 0.50 5.98 21.39
CA LEU A 47 1.30 5.34 22.41
C LEU A 47 1.41 6.15 23.71
N SER A 48 1.18 7.45 23.71
CA SER A 48 1.41 8.32 24.88
C SER A 48 0.14 8.94 25.46
N ASP A 49 -0.94 9.08 24.68
CA ASP A 49 -2.21 9.67 25.14
C ASP A 49 -3.27 8.57 25.34
N PRO A 50 -3.64 8.25 26.59
CA PRO A 50 -4.62 7.20 26.87
C PRO A 50 -6.00 7.41 26.24
N GLY A 51 -6.38 8.66 25.94
CA GLY A 51 -7.67 8.99 25.33
C GLY A 51 -7.68 8.99 23.80
N TYR A 52 -6.52 9.02 23.17
CA TYR A 52 -6.41 9.19 21.73
C TYR A 52 -7.07 8.05 20.95
N LEU A 53 -6.70 6.82 21.25
CA LEU A 53 -7.23 5.64 20.54
C LEU A 53 -8.74 5.48 20.73
N ASP A 54 -9.25 5.75 21.93
CA ASP A 54 -10.69 5.71 22.20
C ASP A 54 -11.42 6.82 21.43
N GLY A 55 -10.81 7.99 21.33
CA GLY A 55 -11.34 9.09 20.49
C GLY A 55 -11.41 8.69 19.00
N ARG A 56 -10.39 8.00 18.47
CA ARG A 56 -10.39 7.50 17.08
C ARG A 56 -11.47 6.43 16.85
N ARG A 57 -11.62 5.48 17.79
CA ARG A 57 -12.70 4.47 17.73
C ARG A 57 -14.08 5.10 17.77
N ALA A 58 -14.30 6.00 18.73
CA ALA A 58 -15.58 6.73 18.85
C ALA A 58 -15.93 7.53 17.60
N LEU A 59 -14.90 8.11 16.94
CA LEU A 59 -15.11 8.84 15.68
C LEU A 59 -15.53 7.90 14.55
N LEU A 60 -14.86 6.76 14.37
CA LEU A 60 -15.26 5.76 13.39
C LEU A 60 -16.67 5.23 13.67
N ASP A 61 -16.96 4.88 14.91
CA ASP A 61 -18.27 4.36 15.33
C ASP A 61 -19.39 5.38 15.08
N LYS A 62 -19.14 6.68 15.31
CA LYS A 62 -20.08 7.77 15.03
C LYS A 62 -20.58 7.76 13.59
N TYR A 63 -19.71 7.37 12.65
CA TYR A 63 -20.04 7.32 11.22
C TYR A 63 -20.31 5.88 10.73
N GLY A 64 -20.32 4.88 11.61
CA GLY A 64 -20.58 3.49 11.26
C GLY A 64 -19.46 2.86 10.43
N LEU A 65 -18.24 3.39 10.55
CA LEU A 65 -17.05 2.92 9.83
C LEU A 65 -16.20 2.01 10.70
N LYS A 66 -15.36 1.19 10.07
CA LYS A 66 -14.36 0.35 10.73
C LYS A 66 -12.97 0.61 10.17
N CYS A 67 -11.92 0.17 10.90
CA CYS A 67 -10.54 0.19 10.43
C CYS A 67 -9.97 -1.21 10.53
N TRP A 68 -9.34 -1.68 9.44
CA TRP A 68 -8.69 -3.00 9.39
C TRP A 68 -7.18 -2.90 9.19
N ALA A 69 -6.70 -1.75 8.72
CA ALA A 69 -5.29 -1.50 8.49
C ALA A 69 -4.93 -0.04 8.76
N VAL A 70 -3.68 0.19 9.15
CA VAL A 70 -3.06 1.52 9.17
C VAL A 70 -1.87 1.52 8.22
N SER A 71 -1.53 2.69 7.66
CA SER A 71 -0.53 2.80 6.60
C SER A 71 0.55 3.81 6.94
N ASN A 72 1.81 3.38 6.89
CA ASN A 72 2.96 4.25 7.18
C ASN A 72 4.04 4.19 6.08
N HIS A 73 3.62 4.44 4.83
CA HIS A 73 4.49 4.46 3.66
C HIS A 73 5.64 5.46 3.79
N LEU A 74 5.33 6.68 4.21
CA LEU A 74 6.26 7.80 4.22
C LEU A 74 7.48 7.55 5.12
N VAL A 75 7.27 6.96 6.28
CA VAL A 75 8.35 6.61 7.20
C VAL A 75 9.07 5.34 6.75
N GLY A 76 8.31 4.34 6.29
CA GLY A 76 8.88 3.09 5.80
C GLY A 76 9.88 3.29 4.66
N GLN A 77 9.59 4.23 3.74
CA GLN A 77 10.49 4.64 2.66
C GLN A 77 11.91 4.99 3.16
N ALA A 78 11.99 5.73 4.25
CA ALA A 78 13.27 6.20 4.77
C ALA A 78 14.12 5.10 5.45
N VAL A 79 13.58 3.90 5.69
CA VAL A 79 14.32 2.83 6.40
C VAL A 79 15.52 2.32 5.59
N CYS A 80 15.35 2.07 4.28
CA CYS A 80 16.39 1.49 3.44
C CYS A 80 16.83 2.38 2.28
N ASP A 81 16.23 3.56 2.06
CA ASP A 81 16.64 4.40 0.92
C ASP A 81 18.11 4.76 0.96
N ALA A 82 18.81 4.53 -0.17
CA ALA A 82 20.22 4.79 -0.32
C ALA A 82 20.55 6.28 -0.15
N ILE A 83 19.66 7.15 -0.63
CA ILE A 83 19.83 8.59 -0.65
C ILE A 83 18.73 9.20 0.21
N ILE A 84 19.11 9.80 1.31
CA ILE A 84 18.23 10.59 2.18
C ILE A 84 18.47 12.07 1.88
N ASP A 85 17.46 12.78 1.42
CA ASP A 85 17.56 14.18 1.00
C ASP A 85 16.26 14.97 1.30
N GLU A 86 16.11 16.16 0.71
CA GLU A 86 14.97 17.05 0.91
C GLU A 86 13.62 16.43 0.56
N ARG A 87 13.57 15.38 -0.27
CA ARG A 87 12.33 14.65 -0.59
C ARG A 87 11.81 13.91 0.64
N HIS A 88 12.74 13.31 1.42
CA HIS A 88 12.41 12.64 2.68
C HIS A 88 12.02 13.65 3.76
N GLN A 89 12.77 14.78 3.84
CA GLN A 89 12.42 15.83 4.79
C GLN A 89 10.98 16.34 4.62
N ALA A 90 10.49 16.37 3.39
CA ALA A 90 9.16 16.85 3.08
C ALA A 90 8.04 15.90 3.52
N ILE A 91 8.33 14.61 3.75
CA ILE A 91 7.33 13.58 3.98
C ILE A 91 7.40 12.89 5.34
N VAL A 92 8.58 12.82 5.97
CA VAL A 92 8.71 12.20 7.29
C VAL A 92 8.42 13.18 8.42
N PRO A 93 7.94 12.73 9.59
CA PRO A 93 7.79 13.58 10.76
C PRO A 93 9.12 14.22 11.19
N GLU A 94 9.06 15.44 11.75
CA GLU A 94 10.24 16.16 12.24
C GLU A 94 11.10 15.33 13.19
N ALA A 95 10.47 14.54 14.07
CA ALA A 95 11.17 13.64 15.00
C ALA A 95 11.93 12.51 14.28
N VAL A 96 11.51 12.09 13.09
CA VAL A 96 12.23 11.13 12.26
C VAL A 96 13.35 11.82 11.48
N TRP A 97 13.09 12.99 10.93
CA TRP A 97 14.11 13.77 10.23
C TRP A 97 15.26 14.18 11.16
N GLY A 98 14.95 14.75 12.32
CA GLY A 98 15.93 15.20 13.31
C GLY A 98 16.91 16.22 12.73
N ASP A 99 18.19 15.88 12.76
CA ASP A 99 19.29 16.70 12.24
C ASP A 99 19.58 16.48 10.74
N GLY A 100 18.84 15.56 10.08
CA GLY A 100 19.00 15.23 8.68
C GLY A 100 20.21 14.35 8.36
N ASP A 101 20.95 13.85 9.39
CA ASP A 101 21.98 12.84 9.14
C ASP A 101 21.36 11.59 8.53
N PRO A 102 21.78 11.15 7.32
CA PRO A 102 21.12 10.08 6.60
C PRO A 102 20.96 8.78 7.38
N GLU A 103 21.98 8.34 8.11
CA GLU A 103 21.90 7.13 8.90
C GLU A 103 21.04 7.33 10.14
N GLY A 104 21.11 8.50 10.77
CA GLY A 104 20.24 8.89 11.87
C GLY A 104 18.77 8.89 11.47
N VAL A 105 18.43 9.39 10.27
CA VAL A 105 17.06 9.35 9.71
C VAL A 105 16.60 7.89 9.55
N ARG A 106 17.42 7.01 8.94
CA ARG A 106 17.07 5.58 8.76
C ARG A 106 16.81 4.88 10.09
N GLN A 107 17.64 5.12 11.09
CA GLN A 107 17.49 4.52 12.42
C GLN A 107 16.21 5.01 13.11
N ARG A 108 15.93 6.32 13.07
CA ARG A 108 14.69 6.88 13.63
C ARG A 108 13.45 6.41 12.88
N ALA A 109 13.54 6.24 11.56
CA ALA A 109 12.48 5.66 10.75
C ALA A 109 12.21 4.20 11.16
N ALA A 110 13.26 3.39 11.37
CA ALA A 110 13.12 2.02 11.83
C ALA A 110 12.44 1.93 13.21
N GLU A 111 12.83 2.79 14.17
CA GLU A 111 12.16 2.85 15.49
C GLU A 111 10.69 3.30 15.34
N ARG A 112 10.40 4.26 14.48
CA ARG A 112 9.03 4.70 14.19
C ARG A 112 8.17 3.59 13.59
N MET A 113 8.73 2.75 12.72
CA MET A 113 8.01 1.58 12.20
C MET A 113 7.70 0.55 13.29
N LYS A 114 8.60 0.33 14.25
CA LYS A 114 8.33 -0.49 15.45
C LYS A 114 7.20 0.10 16.29
N ASP A 115 7.21 1.41 16.48
CA ASP A 115 6.15 2.11 17.21
C ASP A 115 4.82 2.07 16.47
N THR A 116 4.85 2.07 15.13
CA THR A 116 3.63 1.88 14.31
C THR A 116 3.00 0.51 14.56
N ALA A 117 3.81 -0.55 14.68
CA ALA A 117 3.30 -1.89 15.02
C ALA A 117 2.63 -1.91 16.40
N ARG A 118 3.26 -1.31 17.43
CA ARG A 118 2.71 -1.19 18.78
C ARG A 118 1.40 -0.38 18.79
N ALA A 119 1.37 0.73 18.08
CA ALA A 119 0.19 1.59 17.96
C ALA A 119 -0.96 0.88 17.25
N ALA A 120 -0.68 0.13 16.17
CA ALA A 120 -1.66 -0.68 15.46
C ALA A 120 -2.25 -1.77 16.38
N ALA A 121 -1.42 -2.52 17.10
CA ALA A 121 -1.85 -3.51 18.08
C ALA A 121 -2.74 -2.89 19.17
N ALA A 122 -2.33 -1.76 19.75
CA ALA A 122 -3.11 -1.03 20.76
C ALA A 122 -4.45 -0.52 20.21
N PHE A 123 -4.51 -0.18 18.92
CA PHE A 123 -5.75 0.20 18.25
C PHE A 123 -6.66 -0.99 17.93
N GLY A 124 -6.13 -2.21 17.97
CA GLY A 124 -6.84 -3.44 17.62
C GLY A 124 -6.79 -3.78 16.14
N VAL A 125 -5.81 -3.26 15.42
CA VAL A 125 -5.55 -3.51 14.00
C VAL A 125 -4.29 -4.36 13.87
N ASN A 126 -4.34 -5.40 13.04
CA ASN A 126 -3.26 -6.37 12.90
C ASN A 126 -2.50 -6.29 11.57
N THR A 127 -2.73 -5.24 10.78
CA THR A 127 -2.07 -5.05 9.50
C THR A 127 -1.57 -3.61 9.39
N VAL A 128 -0.28 -3.45 9.13
CA VAL A 128 0.36 -2.18 8.78
C VAL A 128 0.84 -2.27 7.35
N ILE A 129 0.44 -1.31 6.53
CA ILE A 129 0.84 -1.22 5.13
C ILE A 129 1.95 -0.18 5.01
N GLY A 130 2.88 -0.37 4.07
CA GLY A 130 3.89 0.63 3.82
C GLY A 130 5.00 0.22 2.87
N PHE A 131 5.90 1.16 2.68
CA PHE A 131 7.12 1.01 1.93
C PHE A 131 8.26 0.52 2.82
N THR A 132 9.32 0.03 2.20
CA THR A 132 10.53 -0.42 2.88
C THR A 132 11.73 0.49 2.60
N GLY A 133 11.64 1.25 1.52
CA GLY A 133 12.79 1.85 0.88
C GLY A 133 13.68 0.81 0.20
N SER A 134 14.74 1.28 -0.46
CA SER A 134 15.68 0.42 -1.16
C SER A 134 17.08 1.04 -1.26
N ALA A 135 18.07 0.28 -0.81
CA ALA A 135 19.49 0.65 -1.01
C ALA A 135 19.96 0.49 -2.46
N ILE A 136 19.18 -0.16 -3.32
CA ILE A 136 19.58 -0.56 -4.68
C ILE A 136 18.62 -0.12 -5.79
N TRP A 137 17.47 0.47 -5.48
CA TRP A 137 16.55 0.92 -6.51
C TRP A 137 17.19 1.85 -7.54
N HIS A 138 18.05 2.77 -7.13
CA HIS A 138 18.75 3.70 -8.01
C HIS A 138 19.73 3.01 -8.98
N LEU A 139 20.00 1.71 -8.79
CA LEU A 139 20.82 0.88 -9.66
C LEU A 139 19.99 0.19 -10.76
N VAL A 140 18.65 0.36 -10.76
CA VAL A 140 17.78 -0.30 -11.74
C VAL A 140 18.12 0.13 -13.16
N ALA A 141 18.33 -0.87 -14.00
CA ALA A 141 18.28 -0.81 -15.46
C ALA A 141 19.28 0.06 -16.21
N MET A 142 20.38 0.58 -15.65
CA MET A 142 21.16 1.55 -16.41
C MET A 142 22.67 1.36 -16.32
N PHE A 143 23.37 2.24 -16.98
CA PHE A 143 24.80 2.34 -16.98
C PHE A 143 25.25 3.41 -15.94
N PRO A 144 26.31 3.18 -15.17
CA PRO A 144 27.17 1.98 -15.12
C PRO A 144 26.43 0.73 -14.59
N PRO A 145 26.81 -0.48 -15.06
CA PRO A 145 26.16 -1.70 -14.64
C PRO A 145 26.40 -2.03 -13.16
N ALA A 146 25.34 -2.39 -12.45
CA ALA A 146 25.47 -2.92 -11.11
C ALA A 146 26.05 -4.34 -11.13
N SER A 147 26.99 -4.63 -10.23
CA SER A 147 27.48 -6.01 -10.05
C SER A 147 26.50 -6.81 -9.18
N GLU A 148 26.50 -8.13 -9.32
CA GLU A 148 25.74 -9.04 -8.46
C GLU A 148 26.02 -8.78 -6.97
N ALA A 149 27.28 -8.57 -6.61
CA ALA A 149 27.67 -8.26 -5.24
C ALA A 149 27.09 -6.94 -4.71
N MET A 150 26.81 -5.96 -5.56
CA MET A 150 26.10 -4.72 -5.15
C MET A 150 24.65 -5.04 -4.85
N ILE A 151 24.01 -5.83 -5.69
CA ILE A 151 22.61 -6.22 -5.51
C ILE A 151 22.46 -7.08 -4.24
N GLU A 152 23.36 -8.05 -4.02
CA GLU A 152 23.37 -8.86 -2.79
C GLU A 152 23.49 -8.00 -1.53
N ARG A 153 24.39 -7.03 -1.52
CA ARG A 153 24.50 -6.09 -0.37
C ARG A 153 23.23 -5.30 -0.12
N GLY A 154 22.48 -4.97 -1.17
CA GLY A 154 21.21 -4.26 -1.01
C GLY A 154 20.13 -5.10 -0.32
N TYR A 155 20.02 -6.38 -0.68
CA TYR A 155 19.11 -7.30 0.01
C TYR A 155 19.57 -7.64 1.43
N GLN A 156 20.88 -7.68 1.67
CA GLN A 156 21.42 -7.85 3.02
C GLN A 156 21.13 -6.63 3.89
N ASP A 157 21.33 -5.39 3.39
CA ASP A 157 20.98 -4.15 4.10
C ASP A 157 19.48 -4.11 4.44
N PHE A 158 18.63 -4.49 3.48
CA PHE A 158 17.19 -4.64 3.72
C PHE A 158 16.91 -5.62 4.85
N ALA A 159 17.47 -6.81 4.82
CA ALA A 159 17.27 -7.82 5.85
C ALA A 159 17.79 -7.37 7.22
N ASP A 160 18.96 -6.74 7.27
CA ASP A 160 19.58 -6.24 8.50
C ASP A 160 18.76 -5.15 9.19
N ARG A 161 18.10 -4.28 8.40
CA ARG A 161 17.27 -3.20 8.91
C ARG A 161 15.85 -3.67 9.24
N TRP A 162 15.25 -4.49 8.40
CA TRP A 162 13.86 -4.90 8.56
C TRP A 162 13.65 -6.06 9.54
N ASN A 163 14.60 -6.99 9.70
CA ASN A 163 14.42 -8.09 10.66
C ASN A 163 14.19 -7.60 12.10
N PRO A 164 14.94 -6.61 12.64
CA PRO A 164 14.65 -6.06 13.97
C PRO A 164 13.30 -5.32 14.09
N ILE A 165 12.78 -4.78 12.97
CA ILE A 165 11.44 -4.19 12.92
C ILE A 165 10.41 -5.32 12.98
N LEU A 166 10.58 -6.34 12.14
CA LEU A 166 9.68 -7.48 12.06
C LEU A 166 9.63 -8.31 13.35
N ASP A 167 10.70 -8.31 14.16
CA ASP A 167 10.68 -8.91 15.52
C ASP A 167 9.63 -8.25 16.42
N VAL A 168 9.47 -6.92 16.29
CA VAL A 168 8.43 -6.19 17.04
C VAL A 168 7.05 -6.49 16.47
N PHE A 169 6.91 -6.56 15.14
CA PHE A 169 5.66 -6.96 14.48
C PHE A 169 5.19 -8.34 14.95
N ASP A 170 6.10 -9.33 14.98
CA ASP A 170 5.81 -10.67 15.50
C ASP A 170 5.39 -10.63 16.98
N ALA A 171 6.10 -9.87 17.81
CA ALA A 171 5.81 -9.76 19.25
C ALA A 171 4.43 -9.12 19.52
N GLU A 172 4.03 -8.16 18.70
CA GLU A 172 2.74 -7.47 18.81
C GLU A 172 1.58 -8.21 18.10
N GLY A 173 1.87 -9.29 17.38
CA GLY A 173 0.87 -10.02 16.57
C GLY A 173 0.35 -9.22 15.38
N VAL A 174 1.15 -8.30 14.86
CA VAL A 174 0.86 -7.44 13.71
C VAL A 174 1.65 -7.90 12.50
N ARG A 175 1.08 -7.77 11.32
CA ARG A 175 1.74 -8.10 10.04
C ARG A 175 2.07 -6.83 9.28
N PHE A 176 3.24 -6.80 8.65
CA PHE A 176 3.61 -5.77 7.69
C PHE A 176 3.22 -6.23 6.28
N ALA A 177 2.45 -5.43 5.59
CA ALA A 177 2.07 -5.62 4.20
C ALA A 177 2.87 -4.63 3.34
N HIS A 178 3.99 -5.11 2.78
CA HIS A 178 4.84 -4.32 1.90
C HIS A 178 4.12 -4.04 0.57
N GLU A 179 4.01 -2.79 0.18
CA GLU A 179 3.50 -2.44 -1.13
C GLU A 179 4.57 -2.70 -2.20
N VAL A 180 4.24 -3.58 -3.15
CA VAL A 180 5.11 -3.89 -4.29
C VAL A 180 5.09 -2.74 -5.27
N HIS A 181 6.12 -1.89 -5.19
CA HIS A 181 6.12 -0.57 -5.80
C HIS A 181 7.50 -0.23 -6.38
N PRO A 182 7.58 0.32 -7.61
CA PRO A 182 8.83 0.92 -8.11
C PRO A 182 9.34 2.00 -7.15
N SER A 183 10.59 1.96 -6.82
CA SER A 183 11.38 2.63 -5.80
C SER A 183 11.70 1.77 -4.57
N GLU A 184 10.98 0.67 -4.39
CA GLU A 184 11.14 -0.22 -3.25
C GLU A 184 12.11 -1.38 -3.52
N ILE A 185 12.40 -2.17 -2.47
CA ILE A 185 13.20 -3.39 -2.60
C ILE A 185 12.50 -4.46 -3.45
N ALA A 186 11.16 -4.48 -3.42
CA ALA A 186 10.32 -5.34 -4.24
C ALA A 186 9.40 -4.46 -5.11
N TYR A 187 9.53 -4.57 -6.42
CA TYR A 187 8.77 -3.77 -7.39
C TYR A 187 8.22 -4.58 -8.57
N ASP A 188 8.59 -5.85 -8.63
CA ASP A 188 8.12 -6.81 -9.63
C ASP A 188 8.09 -8.22 -9.03
N TYR A 189 7.78 -9.20 -9.88
CA TYR A 189 7.67 -10.59 -9.49
C TYR A 189 8.97 -11.14 -8.85
N TRP A 190 10.10 -10.92 -9.50
CA TRP A 190 11.37 -11.51 -9.10
C TRP A 190 12.00 -10.84 -7.89
N THR A 191 11.89 -9.53 -7.82
CA THR A 191 12.34 -8.76 -6.66
C THR A 191 11.48 -9.03 -5.43
N THR A 192 10.19 -9.28 -5.61
CA THR A 192 9.28 -9.71 -4.52
C THR A 192 9.69 -11.07 -3.96
N ALA A 193 9.93 -12.06 -4.84
CA ALA A 193 10.37 -13.37 -4.40
C ALA A 193 11.67 -13.28 -3.60
N ARG A 194 12.62 -12.47 -4.08
CA ARG A 194 13.92 -12.26 -3.44
C ARG A 194 13.82 -11.50 -2.12
N ALA A 195 12.95 -10.49 -2.02
CA ALA A 195 12.72 -9.76 -0.78
C ALA A 195 12.12 -10.67 0.31
N LEU A 196 11.17 -11.52 -0.05
CA LEU A 196 10.62 -12.53 0.86
C LEU A 196 11.70 -13.48 1.38
N GLU A 197 12.59 -13.98 0.49
CA GLU A 197 13.71 -14.83 0.89
C GLU A 197 14.70 -14.09 1.81
N ALA A 198 15.02 -12.82 1.52
CA ALA A 198 15.96 -12.03 2.31
C ALA A 198 15.55 -11.88 3.78
N VAL A 199 14.25 -11.80 4.06
CA VAL A 199 13.73 -11.78 5.45
C VAL A 199 13.34 -13.16 5.96
N GLY A 200 13.83 -14.25 5.32
CA GLY A 200 13.60 -15.63 5.74
C GLY A 200 12.13 -16.07 5.60
N ARG A 201 11.36 -15.48 4.69
CA ARG A 201 9.94 -15.76 4.46
C ARG A 201 9.09 -15.73 5.75
N ARG A 202 9.48 -14.92 6.73
CA ARG A 202 8.80 -14.87 8.03
C ARG A 202 7.36 -14.36 7.88
N PRO A 203 6.41 -14.88 8.69
CA PRO A 203 4.97 -14.54 8.57
C PRO A 203 4.65 -13.08 8.86
N ALA A 204 5.47 -12.37 9.64
CA ALA A 204 5.26 -10.95 9.88
C ALA A 204 5.38 -10.09 8.62
N PHE A 205 6.05 -10.58 7.56
CA PHE A 205 6.24 -9.86 6.29
C PHE A 205 5.42 -10.49 5.17
N GLY A 206 4.51 -9.74 4.61
CA GLY A 206 3.73 -10.08 3.44
C GLY A 206 3.58 -8.87 2.51
N LEU A 207 2.56 -8.91 1.67
CA LEU A 207 2.42 -8.00 0.56
C LEU A 207 1.11 -7.24 0.63
N ASN A 208 1.17 -5.96 0.34
CA ASN A 208 0.06 -5.17 -0.13
C ASN A 208 0.06 -5.24 -1.66
N PHE A 209 -1.04 -5.68 -2.24
CA PHE A 209 -1.20 -5.79 -3.68
C PHE A 209 -1.85 -4.54 -4.24
N ASP A 210 -1.09 -3.77 -4.99
CA ASP A 210 -1.58 -2.65 -5.81
C ASP A 210 -1.37 -2.98 -7.29
N PRO A 211 -2.43 -3.31 -8.05
CA PRO A 211 -2.32 -3.68 -9.46
C PRO A 211 -1.87 -2.55 -10.37
N SER A 212 -2.02 -1.28 -9.95
CA SER A 212 -1.65 -0.14 -10.77
C SER A 212 -0.16 -0.16 -11.13
N HIS A 213 0.68 -0.55 -10.17
CA HIS A 213 2.13 -0.63 -10.35
C HIS A 213 2.59 -1.78 -11.25
N PHE A 214 1.74 -2.78 -11.44
CA PHE A 214 2.00 -3.88 -12.37
C PHE A 214 1.64 -3.50 -13.81
N VAL A 215 0.46 -2.93 -14.03
CA VAL A 215 -0.05 -2.73 -15.38
C VAL A 215 0.77 -1.73 -16.20
N TRP A 216 1.28 -0.66 -15.60
CA TRP A 216 2.10 0.27 -16.36
C TRP A 216 3.51 -0.29 -16.67
N GLN A 217 3.96 -1.31 -15.93
CA GLN A 217 5.18 -2.06 -16.21
C GLN A 217 4.96 -3.20 -17.23
N ASP A 218 3.71 -3.47 -17.66
CA ASP A 218 3.27 -4.65 -18.41
C ASP A 218 3.49 -5.98 -17.69
N LEU A 219 3.36 -5.98 -16.37
CA LEU A 219 3.36 -7.18 -15.55
C LEU A 219 1.91 -7.69 -15.38
N ASP A 220 1.76 -9.01 -15.22
CA ASP A 220 0.47 -9.63 -14.98
C ASP A 220 0.10 -9.56 -13.49
N PRO A 221 -0.89 -8.72 -13.09
CA PRO A 221 -1.31 -8.62 -11.71
C PRO A 221 -2.09 -9.86 -11.24
N VAL A 222 -2.75 -10.57 -12.14
CA VAL A 222 -3.59 -11.73 -11.81
C VAL A 222 -2.72 -12.94 -11.50
N GLY A 223 -1.70 -13.20 -12.33
CA GLY A 223 -0.70 -14.24 -12.07
C GLY A 223 0.07 -13.98 -10.78
N PHE A 224 0.39 -12.70 -10.50
CA PHE A 224 1.05 -12.32 -9.25
C PHE A 224 0.22 -12.70 -8.01
N LEU A 225 -1.08 -12.41 -8.00
CA LEU A 225 -1.98 -12.80 -6.91
C LEU A 225 -1.97 -14.31 -6.66
N TRP A 226 -1.96 -15.11 -7.73
CA TRP A 226 -1.93 -16.57 -7.61
C TRP A 226 -0.62 -17.08 -7.02
N ASP A 227 0.50 -16.56 -7.50
CA ASP A 227 1.81 -17.06 -7.11
C ASP A 227 2.22 -16.63 -5.70
N PHE A 228 1.76 -15.48 -5.25
CA PHE A 228 2.01 -14.97 -3.89
C PHE A 228 0.80 -15.03 -2.95
N ARG A 229 -0.21 -15.85 -3.27
CA ARG A 229 -1.52 -15.92 -2.57
C ARG A 229 -1.43 -16.10 -1.06
N ASP A 230 -0.40 -16.79 -0.56
CA ASP A 230 -0.16 -17.00 0.87
C ASP A 230 0.48 -15.80 1.57
N ARG A 231 0.80 -14.76 0.82
CA ARG A 231 1.46 -13.53 1.28
C ARG A 231 0.67 -12.26 1.03
N ILE A 232 -0.46 -12.33 0.36
CA ILE A 232 -1.34 -11.16 0.15
C ILE A 232 -2.07 -10.87 1.46
N TYR A 233 -1.61 -9.82 2.17
CA TYR A 233 -2.17 -9.42 3.45
C TYR A 233 -3.11 -8.23 3.33
N HIS A 234 -2.96 -7.44 2.29
CA HIS A 234 -3.81 -6.32 1.95
C HIS A 234 -3.92 -6.15 0.43
N VAL A 235 -4.95 -5.42 0.00
CA VAL A 235 -5.21 -5.12 -1.42
C VAL A 235 -5.63 -3.67 -1.56
N ASP A 236 -4.86 -2.91 -2.33
CA ASP A 236 -5.25 -1.58 -2.78
C ASP A 236 -5.87 -1.63 -4.17
N CYS A 237 -6.99 -0.96 -4.30
CA CYS A 237 -7.67 -0.74 -5.56
C CYS A 237 -7.29 0.64 -6.09
N LYS A 238 -6.14 0.68 -6.74
CA LYS A 238 -5.59 1.83 -7.44
C LYS A 238 -5.48 1.53 -8.93
N GLU A 239 -5.63 2.51 -9.75
CA GLU A 239 -5.74 2.33 -11.20
C GLU A 239 -4.63 3.09 -11.92
N ALA A 240 -4.08 2.50 -12.97
CA ALA A 240 -3.17 3.17 -13.88
C ALA A 240 -3.62 3.02 -15.33
N ARG A 241 -3.40 4.06 -16.12
CA ARG A 241 -3.70 4.09 -17.55
C ARG A 241 -2.43 4.36 -18.35
N LYS A 242 -2.12 3.48 -19.27
CA LYS A 242 -1.02 3.64 -20.21
C LYS A 242 -1.40 4.62 -21.34
N ARG A 243 -0.43 5.45 -21.71
CA ARG A 243 -0.56 6.45 -22.79
C ARG A 243 0.65 6.42 -23.73
N LEU A 244 1.17 5.21 -23.99
CA LEU A 244 2.33 5.01 -24.85
C LEU A 244 1.94 5.27 -26.32
N ASP A 245 2.63 6.20 -26.97
CA ASP A 245 2.32 6.63 -28.33
C ASP A 245 3.56 6.66 -29.27
N GLY A 246 4.66 6.07 -28.78
CA GLY A 246 5.95 6.10 -29.49
C GLY A 246 6.81 7.33 -29.18
N ARG A 247 6.29 8.32 -28.45
CA ARG A 247 7.01 9.49 -27.92
C ARG A 247 7.06 9.46 -26.40
N ASN A 248 5.95 9.14 -25.78
CA ASN A 248 5.78 9.08 -24.33
C ASN A 248 6.29 7.75 -23.82
N GLY A 249 7.35 7.79 -22.97
CA GLY A 249 7.96 6.59 -22.42
C GLY A 249 7.47 6.27 -21.02
N ARG A 250 7.68 5.02 -20.58
CA ARG A 250 7.28 4.53 -19.24
C ARG A 250 7.94 5.25 -18.09
N LEU A 251 9.14 5.80 -18.27
CA LEU A 251 9.89 6.50 -17.24
C LEU A 251 9.35 7.91 -16.93
N GLY A 252 8.35 8.39 -17.67
CA GLY A 252 7.62 9.62 -17.39
C GLY A 252 8.39 10.93 -17.63
N SER A 253 9.67 10.87 -18.00
CA SER A 253 10.51 12.02 -18.41
C SER A 253 10.57 13.17 -17.40
N HIS A 254 10.49 12.88 -16.09
CA HIS A 254 10.43 13.85 -14.98
C HIS A 254 9.27 14.88 -15.12
N LEU A 255 8.22 14.53 -15.85
CA LEU A 255 7.03 15.36 -16.00
C LEU A 255 6.11 15.18 -14.78
N PRO A 256 5.37 16.22 -14.36
CA PRO A 256 4.43 16.12 -13.24
C PRO A 256 3.27 15.17 -13.59
N TRP A 257 2.61 14.67 -12.54
CA TRP A 257 1.38 13.89 -12.69
C TRP A 257 0.30 14.70 -13.42
N GLY A 258 -0.45 14.05 -14.29
CA GLY A 258 -1.46 14.70 -15.13
C GLY A 258 -0.92 15.33 -16.43
N ASP A 259 0.41 15.41 -16.64
CA ASP A 259 0.96 15.90 -17.89
C ASP A 259 0.67 14.89 -19.03
N PRO A 260 0.02 15.31 -20.13
CA PRO A 260 -0.40 14.40 -21.20
C PRO A 260 0.79 13.74 -21.94
N ARG A 261 2.00 14.21 -21.73
CA ARG A 261 3.23 13.63 -22.32
C ARG A 261 3.82 12.50 -21.47
N ARG A 262 3.27 12.22 -20.29
CA ARG A 262 3.65 11.01 -19.52
C ARG A 262 3.16 9.77 -20.25
N GLY A 263 3.95 8.71 -20.27
CA GLY A 263 3.59 7.44 -20.91
C GLY A 263 2.55 6.63 -20.13
N TRP A 264 2.23 7.05 -18.91
CA TRP A 264 1.17 6.52 -18.06
C TRP A 264 0.86 7.50 -16.92
N ASP A 265 -0.30 7.32 -16.32
CA ASP A 265 -0.73 8.12 -15.17
C ASP A 265 -1.69 7.32 -14.31
N PHE A 266 -1.88 7.74 -13.04
CA PHE A 266 -2.97 7.24 -12.23
C PHE A 266 -4.28 7.86 -12.68
N VAL A 267 -5.34 7.06 -12.62
CA VAL A 267 -6.71 7.47 -12.94
C VAL A 267 -7.68 6.80 -11.97
N SER A 268 -8.88 7.33 -11.83
CA SER A 268 -9.92 6.72 -11.02
C SER A 268 -10.21 5.28 -11.47
N ALA A 269 -10.44 4.37 -10.52
CA ALA A 269 -10.65 2.93 -10.80
C ALA A 269 -11.79 2.70 -11.81
N GLY A 270 -11.51 1.87 -12.81
CA GLY A 270 -12.37 1.59 -13.93
C GLY A 270 -12.19 2.52 -15.15
N HIS A 271 -11.19 3.41 -15.12
CA HIS A 271 -10.82 4.27 -16.23
C HIS A 271 -9.46 3.92 -16.86
N GLY A 272 -8.77 2.91 -16.34
CA GLY A 272 -7.42 2.52 -16.75
C GLY A 272 -7.34 1.14 -17.39
N ASP A 273 -6.20 0.48 -17.12
CA ASP A 273 -5.83 -0.78 -17.76
C ASP A 273 -5.78 -1.96 -16.77
N VAL A 274 -6.19 -1.78 -15.52
CA VAL A 274 -6.26 -2.89 -14.54
C VAL A 274 -7.42 -3.82 -14.91
N PRO A 275 -7.17 -5.14 -15.04
CA PRO A 275 -8.21 -6.11 -15.37
C PRO A 275 -9.05 -6.46 -14.12
N TRP A 276 -9.87 -5.52 -13.63
CA TRP A 276 -10.58 -5.64 -12.35
C TRP A 276 -11.43 -6.89 -12.22
N GLU A 277 -12.14 -7.29 -13.27
CA GLU A 277 -12.93 -8.52 -13.21
C GLU A 277 -12.05 -9.73 -12.90
N ASP A 278 -10.92 -9.87 -13.60
CA ASP A 278 -10.00 -11.00 -13.38
C ASP A 278 -9.30 -10.91 -12.00
N VAL A 279 -8.97 -9.70 -11.56
CA VAL A 279 -8.43 -9.45 -10.20
C VAL A 279 -9.43 -9.93 -9.14
N PHE A 280 -10.70 -9.51 -9.20
CA PHE A 280 -11.72 -9.93 -8.22
C PHE A 280 -12.03 -11.44 -8.28
N ARG A 281 -12.03 -12.03 -9.48
CA ARG A 281 -12.13 -13.49 -9.64
C ARG A 281 -10.96 -14.22 -9.01
N MET A 282 -9.74 -13.69 -9.17
CA MET A 282 -8.54 -14.26 -8.56
C MET A 282 -8.54 -14.10 -7.05
N LEU A 283 -8.89 -12.93 -6.50
CA LEU A 283 -9.03 -12.73 -5.05
C LEU A 283 -10.01 -13.73 -4.41
N ARG A 284 -11.06 -14.10 -5.13
CA ARG A 284 -11.96 -15.16 -4.68
C ARG A 284 -11.31 -16.55 -4.78
N SER A 285 -10.59 -16.83 -5.85
CA SER A 285 -9.97 -18.14 -6.08
C SER A 285 -8.88 -18.47 -5.05
N ILE A 286 -8.18 -17.44 -4.53
CA ILE A 286 -7.17 -17.57 -3.48
C ILE A 286 -7.76 -17.44 -2.06
N ASP A 287 -9.09 -17.35 -1.95
CA ASP A 287 -9.81 -17.19 -0.67
C ASP A 287 -9.37 -15.97 0.15
N TYR A 288 -9.09 -14.84 -0.52
CA TYR A 288 -8.73 -13.60 0.17
C TYR A 288 -9.93 -13.06 0.95
N GLN A 289 -9.79 -12.94 2.28
CA GLN A 289 -10.84 -12.52 3.21
C GLN A 289 -10.67 -11.09 3.74
N GLY A 290 -9.57 -10.42 3.40
CA GLY A 290 -9.30 -9.05 3.83
C GLY A 290 -10.19 -8.02 3.14
N PRO A 291 -10.17 -6.76 3.62
CA PRO A 291 -10.79 -5.65 2.91
C PRO A 291 -10.06 -5.38 1.60
N VAL A 292 -10.73 -4.71 0.68
CA VAL A 292 -10.12 -4.06 -0.48
C VAL A 292 -10.21 -2.56 -0.29
N SER A 293 -9.09 -1.86 -0.33
CA SER A 293 -8.99 -0.44 -0.02
C SER A 293 -8.91 0.36 -1.32
N VAL A 294 -9.73 1.39 -1.46
CA VAL A 294 -9.61 2.29 -2.60
C VAL A 294 -8.56 3.34 -2.29
N GLU A 295 -7.41 3.23 -2.93
CA GLU A 295 -6.42 4.28 -2.99
C GLU A 295 -6.71 5.14 -4.23
N TRP A 296 -7.42 6.25 -4.00
CA TRP A 296 -7.91 7.06 -5.09
C TRP A 296 -6.92 8.14 -5.49
N GLU A 297 -6.42 8.05 -6.73
CA GLU A 297 -5.55 9.05 -7.34
C GLU A 297 -5.98 9.30 -8.79
N ASP A 298 -6.26 10.54 -9.13
CA ASP A 298 -6.53 10.98 -10.51
C ASP A 298 -6.28 12.50 -10.63
N ALA A 299 -5.28 12.88 -11.39
CA ALA A 299 -4.96 14.30 -11.62
C ALA A 299 -5.98 15.00 -12.54
N GLY A 300 -6.83 14.26 -13.24
CA GLY A 300 -7.82 14.76 -14.18
C GLY A 300 -9.27 14.76 -13.68
N MET A 301 -9.53 14.31 -12.44
CA MET A 301 -10.86 14.17 -11.87
C MET A 301 -10.93 14.74 -10.45
N ASP A 302 -12.05 15.34 -10.08
CA ASP A 302 -12.29 15.75 -8.68
C ASP A 302 -12.52 14.51 -7.80
N ARG A 303 -11.85 14.46 -6.65
CA ARG A 303 -11.92 13.32 -5.71
C ARG A 303 -13.31 13.07 -5.13
N LEU A 304 -14.14 14.14 -4.98
CA LEU A 304 -15.51 14.01 -4.49
C LEU A 304 -16.44 13.35 -5.52
N GLN A 305 -16.05 13.36 -6.80
CA GLN A 305 -16.72 12.62 -7.85
C GLN A 305 -16.08 11.22 -8.02
N GLY A 306 -14.75 11.17 -8.07
CA GLY A 306 -14.03 9.96 -8.45
C GLY A 306 -14.06 8.87 -7.38
N ALA A 307 -13.91 9.20 -6.10
CA ALA A 307 -13.87 8.18 -5.05
C ALA A 307 -15.19 7.39 -4.91
N PRO A 308 -16.39 8.01 -4.89
CA PRO A 308 -17.66 7.25 -4.91
C PRO A 308 -17.91 6.52 -6.23
N GLU A 309 -17.47 7.07 -7.38
CA GLU A 309 -17.57 6.38 -8.66
C GLU A 309 -16.68 5.13 -8.69
N ALA A 310 -15.44 5.23 -8.23
CA ALA A 310 -14.50 4.10 -8.12
C ALA A 310 -15.10 2.97 -7.29
N LEU A 311 -15.65 3.28 -6.11
CA LEU A 311 -16.34 2.31 -5.27
C LEU A 311 -17.48 1.61 -6.01
N THR A 312 -18.30 2.37 -6.72
CA THR A 312 -19.44 1.83 -7.48
C THR A 312 -18.98 0.85 -8.56
N ARG A 313 -17.92 1.23 -9.30
CA ARG A 313 -17.36 0.38 -10.37
C ARG A 313 -16.73 -0.90 -9.82
N LEU A 314 -15.96 -0.79 -8.74
CA LEU A 314 -15.29 -1.93 -8.13
C LEU A 314 -16.30 -2.92 -7.52
N LYS A 315 -17.35 -2.43 -6.85
CA LYS A 315 -18.45 -3.27 -6.35
C LYS A 315 -19.15 -4.06 -7.45
N ALA A 316 -19.18 -3.54 -8.68
CA ALA A 316 -19.77 -4.26 -9.82
C ALA A 316 -18.97 -5.50 -10.25
N PHE A 317 -17.71 -5.62 -9.87
CA PHE A 317 -16.87 -6.80 -10.11
C PHE A 317 -16.87 -7.81 -8.95
N ASP A 318 -17.44 -7.47 -7.80
CA ASP A 318 -17.52 -8.37 -6.64
C ASP A 318 -18.75 -9.28 -6.75
N PHE A 319 -18.74 -10.17 -7.75
CA PHE A 319 -19.83 -11.09 -8.00
C PHE A 319 -20.03 -12.08 -6.84
N GLU A 320 -21.27 -12.39 -6.53
CA GLU A 320 -21.59 -13.52 -5.66
C GLU A 320 -21.25 -14.84 -6.36
N PRO A 321 -20.74 -15.86 -5.65
CA PRO A 321 -20.55 -17.18 -6.22
C PRO A 321 -21.91 -17.79 -6.59
N PRO A 322 -21.95 -18.73 -7.56
CA PRO A 322 -23.19 -19.39 -7.93
C PRO A 322 -23.76 -20.13 -6.71
N SER A 323 -25.08 -20.03 -6.51
CA SER A 323 -25.78 -20.70 -5.42
C SER A 323 -25.90 -22.22 -5.64
N ALA A 324 -25.67 -22.70 -6.86
CA ALA A 324 -25.65 -24.10 -7.23
C ALA A 324 -24.55 -24.36 -8.27
N SER A 325 -24.05 -25.58 -8.34
CA SER A 325 -23.17 -26.00 -9.43
C SER A 325 -23.87 -25.79 -10.77
N PHE A 326 -23.18 -25.26 -11.78
CA PHE A 326 -23.76 -25.03 -13.10
C PHE A 326 -24.20 -26.35 -13.77
N ASP A 327 -23.60 -27.48 -13.38
CA ASP A 327 -23.89 -28.84 -13.84
C ASP A 327 -24.83 -29.59 -12.91
N ALA A 328 -25.44 -28.96 -11.92
CA ALA A 328 -26.35 -29.59 -10.97
C ALA A 328 -27.51 -30.33 -11.67
N ALA A 329 -27.95 -29.84 -12.84
CA ALA A 329 -28.99 -30.49 -13.63
C ALA A 329 -28.57 -31.85 -14.23
N PHE A 330 -27.26 -32.15 -14.28
CA PHE A 330 -26.75 -33.43 -14.79
C PHE A 330 -26.45 -34.44 -13.68
N ASN A 331 -26.52 -34.01 -12.43
CA ASN A 331 -26.22 -34.83 -11.25
C ASN A 331 -27.49 -35.34 -10.52
N SER A 332 -28.67 -35.26 -11.15
CA SER A 332 -30.00 -35.71 -10.64
C SER A 332 -30.33 -37.10 -11.07
#